data_57837b9b2f16d7b6ce048a1630486b78
#
_entry.id   57837b9b2f16d7b6ce048a1630486b78
#
_cell.length_a   1.000
_cell.length_b   1.000
_cell.length_c   1.000
_cell.angle_alpha   90.00
_cell.angle_beta   90.00
_cell.angle_gamma   90.00
#
_symmetry.space_group_name_H-M   'P 1'
#
loop_
_entity.id
_entity.type
_entity.pdbx_description
1 polymer ?
#
loop_
_entity_poly.entity_id
_entity_poly.type
_entity_poly.pdbx_seq_one_letter_code
_entity_poly.pdbx_strand_id
1 'polypeptide(L)'
;MSSFAIAEKVVDIFPSTETTAPIIYLNTFSGEGQKIYEAARAANYPQFTLVAISDLGWNHDMVPWDSPSAFKNADPFTGGADDYLRLLTEEIIPTAEKEIKGVPSWRGILGYSLAGLFALYAIYQTDLFSRVGSMSGSLWFPGMKEYIFSHETKCRPDCMYFSLGDKESKTRNPLLRSVRQNTEEIQAFYQGKGIDTGFQLNPGNHYNHAVERTAAGICWLLSR
;
A
#
# COMPACT_ATOMS: atom_id res chain seq x y z
N MET A 1 12.95 -13.01 12.24
CA MET A 1 11.54 -12.55 12.35
C MET A 1 11.30 -12.20 13.80
N SER A 2 10.75 -11.02 14.08
CA SER A 2 10.21 -10.61 15.38
C SER A 2 8.79 -10.08 15.19
N SER A 3 8.02 -10.02 16.28
CA SER A 3 6.63 -9.55 16.24
C SER A 3 6.31 -8.82 17.53
N PHE A 4 5.51 -7.77 17.45
CA PHE A 4 4.98 -7.04 18.60
C PHE A 4 3.56 -6.53 18.29
N ALA A 5 2.87 -6.04 19.32
CA ALA A 5 1.54 -5.44 19.16
C ALA A 5 1.51 -4.01 19.72
N ILE A 6 0.84 -3.10 19.00
CA ILE A 6 0.56 -1.72 19.42
C ILE A 6 -0.89 -1.39 19.06
N ALA A 7 -1.68 -0.89 20.01
CA ALA A 7 -3.07 -0.48 19.80
C ALA A 7 -3.89 -1.54 19.02
N GLU A 8 -3.79 -2.80 19.44
CA GLU A 8 -4.45 -3.97 18.83
C GLU A 8 -3.93 -4.36 17.44
N LYS A 9 -2.99 -3.61 16.86
CA LYS A 9 -2.35 -3.98 15.59
C LYS A 9 -1.20 -4.93 15.85
N VAL A 10 -1.07 -5.97 15.04
CA VAL A 10 0.08 -6.90 15.06
C VAL A 10 1.08 -6.47 14.00
N VAL A 11 2.33 -6.36 14.39
CA VAL A 11 3.45 -5.93 13.54
C VAL A 11 4.49 -7.03 13.46
N ASP A 12 4.65 -7.61 12.29
CA ASP A 12 5.64 -8.64 11.98
C ASP A 12 6.82 -8.03 11.23
N ILE A 13 8.04 -8.25 11.75
CA ILE A 13 9.27 -7.76 11.11
C ILE A 13 10.04 -8.93 10.52
N PHE A 14 10.32 -8.85 9.23
CA PHE A 14 11.18 -9.75 8.47
C PHE A 14 12.46 -8.98 8.10
N PRO A 15 13.49 -9.00 9.00
CA PRO A 15 14.63 -8.13 8.86
C PRO A 15 15.59 -8.59 7.76
N SER A 16 16.17 -7.62 7.06
CA SER A 16 17.38 -7.83 6.25
C SER A 16 18.61 -8.09 7.15
N THR A 17 19.61 -8.73 6.57
CA THR A 17 20.94 -8.81 7.17
C THR A 17 21.83 -7.60 6.84
N GLU A 18 21.44 -6.80 5.84
CA GLU A 18 22.14 -5.59 5.41
C GLU A 18 21.65 -4.37 6.19
N THR A 19 22.58 -3.61 6.76
CA THR A 19 22.27 -2.47 7.63
C THR A 19 21.74 -1.22 6.90
N THR A 20 21.86 -1.17 5.58
CA THR A 20 21.33 -0.10 4.72
C THR A 20 20.18 -0.56 3.84
N ALA A 21 19.70 -1.79 4.04
CA ALA A 21 18.56 -2.29 3.27
C ALA A 21 17.34 -1.40 3.47
N PRO A 22 16.55 -1.18 2.41
CA PRO A 22 15.31 -0.42 2.52
C PRO A 22 14.30 -1.12 3.43
N ILE A 23 13.40 -0.33 4.00
CA ILE A 23 12.26 -0.83 4.77
C ILE A 23 10.99 -0.63 3.97
N ILE A 24 10.21 -1.68 3.87
CA ILE A 24 8.90 -1.69 3.23
C ILE A 24 7.84 -1.91 4.30
N TYR A 25 6.94 -0.95 4.46
CA TYR A 25 5.76 -1.03 5.32
C TYR A 25 4.58 -1.52 4.49
N LEU A 26 3.99 -2.63 4.92
CA LEU A 26 2.91 -3.31 4.22
C LEU A 26 1.71 -3.51 5.15
N ASN A 27 0.60 -2.84 4.85
CA ASN A 27 -0.67 -3.10 5.51
C ASN A 27 -1.34 -4.33 4.88
N THR A 28 -1.70 -5.32 5.70
CA THR A 28 -2.25 -6.61 5.28
C THR A 28 -3.67 -6.81 5.82
N PHE A 29 -4.51 -7.50 5.06
CA PHE A 29 -5.91 -7.76 5.46
C PHE A 29 -6.03 -8.90 6.48
N SER A 30 -5.29 -9.99 6.26
CA SER A 30 -5.41 -11.23 7.06
C SER A 30 -4.06 -11.80 7.51
N GLY A 31 -3.03 -10.94 7.67
CA GLY A 31 -1.72 -11.38 8.15
C GLY A 31 -0.90 -12.17 7.12
N GLU A 32 -1.08 -11.89 5.83
CA GLU A 32 -0.37 -12.56 4.73
C GLU A 32 1.10 -12.12 4.56
N GLY A 33 1.64 -11.29 5.45
CA GLY A 33 2.98 -10.71 5.38
C GLY A 33 4.10 -11.71 5.14
N GLN A 34 4.10 -12.86 5.85
CA GLN A 34 5.11 -13.90 5.65
C GLN A 34 5.09 -14.47 4.22
N LYS A 35 3.91 -14.79 3.69
CA LYS A 35 3.77 -15.34 2.33
C LYS A 35 4.27 -14.35 1.27
N ILE A 36 3.96 -13.06 1.46
CA ILE A 36 4.39 -11.99 0.57
C ILE A 36 5.92 -11.83 0.64
N TYR A 37 6.49 -11.84 1.85
CA TYR A 37 7.94 -11.76 2.05
C TYR A 37 8.66 -12.91 1.35
N GLU A 38 8.22 -14.15 1.57
CA GLU A 38 8.78 -15.35 0.93
C GLU A 38 8.71 -15.28 -0.60
N ALA A 39 7.56 -14.88 -1.16
CA ALA A 39 7.38 -14.72 -2.59
C ALA A 39 8.30 -13.64 -3.20
N ALA A 40 8.44 -12.49 -2.52
CA ALA A 40 9.35 -11.43 -2.97
C ALA A 40 10.82 -11.85 -2.87
N ARG A 41 11.20 -12.55 -1.80
CA ARG A 41 12.58 -13.09 -1.62
C ARG A 41 12.94 -14.13 -2.67
N ALA A 42 11.99 -14.97 -3.07
CA ALA A 42 12.22 -15.99 -4.11
C ALA A 42 12.57 -15.41 -5.49
N ALA A 43 12.23 -14.15 -5.74
CA ALA A 43 12.51 -13.46 -7.00
C ALA A 43 13.95 -12.90 -7.13
N ASN A 44 14.81 -13.13 -6.12
CA ASN A 44 16.25 -12.77 -6.12
C ASN A 44 16.55 -11.28 -6.38
N TYR A 45 15.74 -10.39 -5.83
CA TYR A 45 15.97 -8.95 -5.79
C TYR A 45 16.89 -8.55 -4.61
N PRO A 46 17.38 -7.30 -4.54
CA PRO A 46 18.15 -6.81 -3.41
C PRO A 46 17.46 -7.07 -2.07
N GLN A 47 18.24 -7.19 -1.01
CA GLN A 47 17.69 -7.43 0.32
C GLN A 47 16.87 -6.23 0.80
N PHE A 48 15.82 -6.50 1.53
CA PHE A 48 14.94 -5.51 2.15
C PHE A 48 14.44 -6.03 3.49
N THR A 49 14.03 -5.12 4.36
CA THR A 49 13.24 -5.43 5.54
C THR A 49 11.77 -5.23 5.21
N LEU A 50 10.93 -6.22 5.50
CA LEU A 50 9.47 -6.06 5.46
C LEU A 50 8.94 -5.84 6.88
N VAL A 51 8.13 -4.82 7.07
CA VAL A 51 7.31 -4.58 8.26
C VAL A 51 5.86 -4.74 7.82
N ALA A 52 5.26 -5.88 8.17
CA ALA A 52 3.87 -6.19 7.83
C ALA A 52 2.96 -5.91 9.02
N ILE A 53 1.90 -5.14 8.79
CA ILE A 53 0.93 -4.76 9.82
C ILE A 53 -0.41 -5.44 9.52
N SER A 54 -0.99 -6.07 10.52
CA SER A 54 -2.29 -6.76 10.47
C SER A 54 -3.22 -6.35 11.61
N ASP A 55 -4.39 -6.98 11.70
CA ASP A 55 -5.44 -6.66 12.66
C ASP A 55 -5.91 -5.20 12.58
N LEU A 56 -6.06 -4.75 11.34
CA LEU A 56 -6.49 -3.40 10.99
C LEU A 56 -8.02 -3.30 10.99
N GLY A 57 -8.55 -2.20 11.47
CA GLY A 57 -9.95 -1.82 11.26
C GLY A 57 -10.17 -1.43 9.79
N TRP A 58 -10.28 -2.44 8.92
CA TRP A 58 -10.12 -2.30 7.46
C TRP A 58 -10.92 -1.18 6.82
N ASN A 59 -12.23 -1.08 7.17
CA ASN A 59 -13.12 -0.04 6.67
C ASN A 59 -12.97 1.30 7.41
N HIS A 60 -12.11 1.37 8.42
CA HIS A 60 -11.82 2.56 9.21
C HIS A 60 -10.40 3.06 8.92
N ASP A 61 -9.40 2.23 9.24
CA ASP A 61 -7.99 2.63 9.21
C ASP A 61 -7.46 2.89 7.78
N MET A 62 -8.06 2.27 6.75
CA MET A 62 -7.56 2.31 5.38
C MET A 62 -8.23 3.34 4.48
N VAL A 63 -9.16 4.13 4.99
CA VAL A 63 -9.92 5.11 4.20
C VAL A 63 -9.88 6.50 4.82
N PRO A 64 -9.71 7.55 4.00
CA PRO A 64 -9.47 8.91 4.50
C PRO A 64 -10.74 9.65 5.00
N TRP A 65 -11.92 9.24 4.59
CA TRP A 65 -13.21 9.86 4.99
C TRP A 65 -14.35 8.87 4.92
N ASP A 66 -15.47 9.27 5.54
CA ASP A 66 -16.69 8.49 5.57
C ASP A 66 -17.25 8.30 4.16
N SER A 67 -17.73 7.09 3.89
CA SER A 67 -18.44 6.78 2.65
C SER A 67 -19.38 5.60 2.85
N PRO A 68 -20.54 5.59 2.19
CA PRO A 68 -21.37 4.39 2.15
C PRO A 68 -20.58 3.20 1.58
N SER A 69 -20.91 1.99 2.03
CA SER A 69 -20.32 0.78 1.48
C SER A 69 -20.62 0.64 -0.02
N ALA A 70 -19.60 0.25 -0.78
CA ALA A 70 -19.77 -0.16 -2.18
C ALA A 70 -20.44 -1.52 -2.33
N PHE A 71 -20.58 -2.27 -1.24
CA PHE A 71 -21.13 -3.63 -1.25
C PHE A 71 -22.47 -3.67 -0.50
N LYS A 72 -23.41 -4.44 -1.06
CA LYS A 72 -24.74 -4.60 -0.45
C LYS A 72 -24.60 -5.30 0.91
N ASN A 73 -25.25 -4.73 1.94
CA ASN A 73 -25.27 -5.26 3.31
C ASN A 73 -23.89 -5.35 3.99
N ALA A 74 -22.89 -4.59 3.53
CA ALA A 74 -21.61 -4.46 4.22
C ALA A 74 -21.56 -3.14 5.00
N ASP A 75 -20.71 -3.11 6.03
CA ASP A 75 -20.51 -1.94 6.87
C ASP A 75 -19.97 -0.74 6.05
N PRO A 76 -20.36 0.48 6.42
CA PRO A 76 -19.86 1.69 5.78
C PRO A 76 -18.35 1.87 6.06
N PHE A 77 -17.76 2.78 5.32
CA PHE A 77 -16.41 3.27 5.57
C PHE A 77 -16.47 4.45 6.54
N THR A 78 -15.56 4.51 7.52
CA THR A 78 -15.62 5.45 8.66
C THR A 78 -14.36 6.29 8.85
N GLY A 79 -13.63 6.59 7.79
CA GLY A 79 -12.66 7.69 7.67
C GLY A 79 -11.60 7.84 8.76
N GLY A 80 -10.94 6.75 9.20
CA GLY A 80 -9.94 6.77 10.27
C GLY A 80 -8.48 6.78 9.82
N ALA A 81 -8.21 6.99 8.53
CA ALA A 81 -6.85 6.90 7.98
C ALA A 81 -5.86 7.88 8.63
N ASP A 82 -6.29 9.07 9.04
CA ASP A 82 -5.42 10.04 9.71
C ASP A 82 -4.98 9.55 11.10
N ASP A 83 -5.90 8.98 11.87
CA ASP A 83 -5.58 8.45 13.21
C ASP A 83 -4.67 7.23 13.10
N TYR A 84 -4.94 6.34 12.13
CA TYR A 84 -4.07 5.21 11.88
C TYR A 84 -2.70 5.65 11.36
N LEU A 85 -2.62 6.63 10.47
CA LEU A 85 -1.33 7.13 9.96
C LEU A 85 -0.51 7.74 11.09
N ARG A 86 -1.13 8.46 12.01
CA ARG A 86 -0.46 8.98 13.21
C ARG A 86 0.10 7.85 14.05
N LEU A 87 -0.69 6.81 14.35
CA LEU A 87 -0.23 5.61 15.04
C LEU A 87 0.95 4.95 14.31
N LEU A 88 0.84 4.82 12.97
CA LEU A 88 1.89 4.24 12.14
C LEU A 88 3.19 5.04 12.24
N THR A 89 3.13 6.36 12.12
CA THR A 89 4.31 7.23 12.03
C THR A 89 4.92 7.55 13.39
N GLU A 90 4.12 7.67 14.44
CA GLU A 90 4.60 8.09 15.76
C GLU A 90 4.93 6.92 16.69
N GLU A 91 4.33 5.72 16.47
CA GLU A 91 4.51 4.59 17.35
C GLU A 91 5.04 3.34 16.64
N ILE A 92 4.37 2.86 15.57
CA ILE A 92 4.72 1.59 14.92
C ILE A 92 6.09 1.70 14.24
N ILE A 93 6.32 2.70 13.39
CA ILE A 93 7.59 2.89 12.68
C ILE A 93 8.75 3.04 13.66
N PRO A 94 8.72 3.96 14.65
CA PRO A 94 9.81 4.09 15.60
C PRO A 94 10.08 2.82 16.42
N THR A 95 9.04 2.06 16.76
CA THR A 95 9.20 0.79 17.51
C THR A 95 9.82 -0.29 16.63
N ALA A 96 9.32 -0.46 15.40
CA ALA A 96 9.87 -1.42 14.46
C ALA A 96 11.35 -1.13 14.12
N GLU A 97 11.69 0.14 13.88
CA GLU A 97 13.04 0.53 13.51
C GLU A 97 14.06 0.40 14.65
N LYS A 98 13.65 0.40 15.93
CA LYS A 98 14.54 0.06 17.05
C LYS A 98 15.00 -1.38 17.02
N GLU A 99 14.23 -2.29 16.46
CA GLU A 99 14.58 -3.71 16.30
C GLU A 99 15.40 -3.99 15.03
N ILE A 100 15.44 -3.04 14.10
CA ILE A 100 16.15 -3.17 12.82
C ILE A 100 17.54 -2.56 12.96
N LYS A 101 18.57 -3.30 12.52
CA LYS A 101 19.94 -2.81 12.58
C LYS A 101 20.23 -1.87 11.42
N GLY A 102 20.79 -0.70 11.74
CA GLY A 102 21.28 0.27 10.76
C GLY A 102 20.28 1.38 10.42
N VAL A 103 20.48 2.00 9.26
CA VAL A 103 19.65 3.11 8.76
C VAL A 103 19.18 2.75 7.36
N PRO A 104 17.88 2.70 7.10
CA PRO A 104 17.37 2.32 5.79
C PRO A 104 17.77 3.33 4.72
N SER A 105 18.12 2.85 3.53
CA SER A 105 18.39 3.70 2.37
C SER A 105 17.16 4.48 1.91
N TRP A 106 15.98 3.87 2.05
CA TRP A 106 14.68 4.50 1.82
C TRP A 106 13.56 3.73 2.53
N ARG A 107 12.40 4.36 2.65
CA ARG A 107 11.16 3.74 3.15
C ARG A 107 10.11 3.70 2.06
N GLY A 108 9.48 2.54 1.91
CA GLY A 108 8.32 2.37 1.03
C GLY A 108 7.06 2.03 1.80
N ILE A 109 5.91 2.47 1.28
CA ILE A 109 4.60 2.07 1.77
C ILE A 109 3.82 1.39 0.65
N LEU A 110 3.29 0.21 0.95
CA LEU A 110 2.57 -0.61 -0.01
C LEU A 110 1.29 -1.18 0.59
N GLY A 111 0.36 -1.52 -0.28
CA GLY A 111 -0.82 -2.26 0.12
C GLY A 111 -1.62 -2.80 -1.04
N TYR A 112 -2.48 -3.76 -0.73
CA TYR A 112 -3.46 -4.34 -1.62
C TYR A 112 -4.85 -3.79 -1.29
N SER A 113 -5.70 -3.57 -2.28
CA SER A 113 -7.08 -3.13 -2.07
C SER A 113 -7.19 -1.78 -1.35
N LEU A 114 -7.89 -1.67 -0.22
CA LEU A 114 -7.96 -0.44 0.59
C LEU A 114 -6.60 -0.04 1.15
N ALA A 115 -5.71 -0.98 1.46
CA ALA A 115 -4.35 -0.65 1.86
C ALA A 115 -3.53 -0.02 0.71
N GLY A 116 -3.86 -0.34 -0.55
CA GLY A 116 -3.30 0.34 -1.72
C GLY A 116 -3.83 1.76 -1.91
N LEU A 117 -5.09 2.01 -1.53
CA LEU A 117 -5.66 3.36 -1.41
C LEU A 117 -4.94 4.16 -0.32
N PHE A 118 -4.81 3.56 0.89
CA PHE A 118 -4.12 4.16 2.03
C PHE A 118 -2.67 4.53 1.70
N ALA A 119 -1.95 3.67 1.01
CA ALA A 119 -0.56 3.94 0.62
C ALA A 119 -0.44 5.23 -0.24
N LEU A 120 -1.39 5.46 -1.14
CA LEU A 120 -1.46 6.70 -1.92
C LEU A 120 -1.89 7.89 -1.07
N TYR A 121 -2.82 7.72 -0.13
CA TYR A 121 -3.24 8.78 0.78
C TYR A 121 -2.10 9.22 1.70
N ALA A 122 -1.33 8.28 2.24
CA ALA A 122 -0.27 8.53 3.21
C ALA A 122 0.77 9.55 2.73
N ILE A 123 1.16 9.56 1.45
CA ILE A 123 2.16 10.50 0.93
C ILE A 123 1.67 11.95 0.82
N TYR A 124 0.37 12.18 0.99
CA TYR A 124 -0.17 13.54 1.11
C TYR A 124 -0.12 14.06 2.55
N GLN A 125 0.07 13.17 3.54
CA GLN A 125 0.04 13.49 4.96
C GLN A 125 1.44 13.46 5.59
N THR A 126 2.37 12.66 5.08
CA THR A 126 3.74 12.50 5.60
C THR A 126 4.77 12.44 4.48
N ASP A 127 6.01 12.83 4.77
CA ASP A 127 7.18 12.77 3.89
C ASP A 127 8.07 11.54 4.14
N LEU A 128 7.64 10.62 4.99
CA LEU A 128 8.44 9.47 5.40
C LEU A 128 8.67 8.44 4.29
N PHE A 129 7.80 8.39 3.28
CA PHE A 129 7.82 7.34 2.26
C PHE A 129 8.21 7.90 0.90
N SER A 130 9.35 7.46 0.37
CA SER A 130 9.80 7.86 -0.95
C SER A 130 9.37 6.91 -2.07
N ARG A 131 8.88 5.69 -1.74
CA ARG A 131 8.40 4.72 -2.71
C ARG A 131 7.03 4.17 -2.34
N VAL A 132 6.15 4.04 -3.32
CA VAL A 132 4.73 3.72 -3.07
C VAL A 132 4.25 2.60 -3.98
N GLY A 133 3.49 1.66 -3.42
CA GLY A 133 2.86 0.57 -4.18
C GLY A 133 1.38 0.44 -3.89
N SER A 134 0.55 0.50 -4.94
CA SER A 134 -0.89 0.31 -4.88
C SER A 134 -1.30 -0.88 -5.76
N MET A 135 -1.33 -2.08 -5.18
CA MET A 135 -1.69 -3.29 -5.89
C MET A 135 -3.19 -3.53 -5.78
N SER A 136 -3.87 -3.63 -6.92
CA SER A 136 -5.33 -3.72 -6.98
C SER A 136 -6.02 -2.69 -6.06
N GLY A 137 -5.42 -1.50 -5.95
CA GLY A 137 -5.85 -0.45 -5.05
C GLY A 137 -7.30 -0.05 -5.28
N SER A 138 -8.04 0.20 -4.19
CA SER A 138 -9.45 0.59 -4.24
C SER A 138 -9.64 2.02 -4.76
N LEU A 139 -9.05 2.34 -5.93
CA LEU A 139 -9.06 3.69 -6.51
C LEU A 139 -10.42 4.08 -7.13
N TRP A 140 -11.40 3.22 -6.94
CA TRP A 140 -12.83 3.51 -7.12
C TRP A 140 -13.43 4.28 -5.93
N PHE A 141 -12.71 4.42 -4.81
CA PHE A 141 -13.22 5.06 -3.59
C PHE A 141 -13.62 6.50 -3.87
N PRO A 142 -14.86 6.91 -3.48
CA PRO A 142 -15.41 8.21 -3.85
C PRO A 142 -14.54 9.38 -3.38
N GLY A 143 -14.24 10.32 -4.26
CA GLY A 143 -13.47 11.52 -3.97
C GLY A 143 -11.94 11.34 -4.00
N MET A 144 -11.40 10.10 -4.02
CA MET A 144 -9.96 9.88 -3.93
C MET A 144 -9.19 10.38 -5.15
N LYS A 145 -9.74 10.19 -6.34
CA LYS A 145 -9.11 10.69 -7.57
C LYS A 145 -9.06 12.22 -7.60
N GLU A 146 -10.18 12.85 -7.27
CA GLU A 146 -10.31 14.30 -7.16
C GLU A 146 -9.35 14.87 -6.11
N TYR A 147 -9.22 14.18 -4.97
CA TYR A 147 -8.27 14.54 -3.93
C TYR A 147 -6.82 14.50 -4.45
N ILE A 148 -6.42 13.41 -5.09
CA ILE A 148 -5.08 13.25 -5.68
C ILE A 148 -4.79 14.38 -6.69
N PHE A 149 -5.75 14.74 -7.53
CA PHE A 149 -5.54 15.73 -8.58
C PHE A 149 -5.52 17.18 -8.08
N SER A 150 -6.07 17.44 -6.88
CA SER A 150 -6.21 18.79 -6.31
C SER A 150 -5.24 19.10 -5.19
N HIS A 151 -4.46 18.12 -4.71
CA HIS A 151 -3.52 18.30 -3.61
C HIS A 151 -2.09 17.96 -4.05
N GLU A 152 -1.11 18.50 -3.32
CA GLU A 152 0.29 18.17 -3.50
C GLU A 152 0.76 17.18 -2.42
N THR A 153 1.63 16.25 -2.78
CA THR A 153 2.26 15.32 -1.84
C THR A 153 3.24 16.05 -0.92
N LYS A 154 3.42 15.56 0.31
CA LYS A 154 4.38 16.16 1.28
C LYS A 154 5.83 16.09 0.81
N CYS A 155 6.20 15.02 0.11
CA CYS A 155 7.43 14.94 -0.66
C CYS A 155 7.14 14.34 -2.03
N ARG A 156 8.04 14.57 -2.98
CA ARG A 156 7.94 13.92 -4.29
C ARG A 156 8.41 12.47 -4.16
N PRO A 157 7.56 11.46 -4.44
CA PRO A 157 8.01 10.07 -4.47
C PRO A 157 9.08 9.85 -5.55
N ASP A 158 10.06 8.99 -5.26
CA ASP A 158 11.07 8.56 -6.23
C ASP A 158 10.41 7.73 -7.33
N CYS A 159 9.57 6.77 -6.92
CA CYS A 159 8.82 5.94 -7.84
C CYS A 159 7.52 5.40 -7.24
N MET A 160 6.58 5.02 -8.11
CA MET A 160 5.27 4.50 -7.73
C MET A 160 4.88 3.31 -8.60
N TYR A 161 4.36 2.26 -7.98
CA TYR A 161 3.89 1.08 -8.68
C TYR A 161 2.39 0.88 -8.53
N PHE A 162 1.74 0.58 -9.64
CA PHE A 162 0.32 0.26 -9.70
C PHE A 162 0.12 -1.10 -10.35
N SER A 163 -0.83 -1.85 -9.88
CA SER A 163 -1.29 -3.05 -10.59
C SER A 163 -2.79 -3.25 -10.43
N LEU A 164 -3.37 -4.00 -11.36
CA LEU A 164 -4.79 -4.30 -11.36
C LEU A 164 -5.05 -5.66 -12.02
N GLY A 165 -6.13 -6.34 -11.67
CA GLY A 165 -6.61 -7.48 -12.42
C GLY A 165 -7.43 -7.05 -13.64
N ASP A 166 -7.26 -7.71 -14.77
CA ASP A 166 -7.92 -7.37 -16.06
C ASP A 166 -9.45 -7.57 -16.03
N LYS A 167 -9.98 -8.21 -14.97
CA LYS A 167 -11.40 -8.44 -14.75
C LYS A 167 -12.00 -7.61 -13.61
N GLU A 168 -11.22 -6.80 -12.89
CA GLU A 168 -11.72 -6.06 -11.72
C GLU A 168 -12.78 -5.02 -12.09
N SER A 169 -12.64 -4.36 -13.23
CA SER A 169 -13.64 -3.43 -13.74
C SER A 169 -14.85 -4.09 -14.41
N LYS A 170 -14.82 -5.44 -14.62
CA LYS A 170 -15.92 -6.19 -15.24
C LYS A 170 -17.01 -6.54 -14.22
N THR A 171 -17.68 -5.53 -13.70
CA THR A 171 -18.72 -5.63 -12.67
C THR A 171 -19.94 -4.78 -13.02
N ARG A 172 -21.09 -5.12 -12.41
CA ARG A 172 -22.32 -4.31 -12.53
C ARG A 172 -22.34 -3.11 -11.57
N ASN A 173 -21.51 -3.14 -10.54
CA ASN A 173 -21.41 -2.03 -9.60
C ASN A 173 -20.69 -0.84 -10.28
N PRO A 174 -21.31 0.33 -10.41
CA PRO A 174 -20.75 1.46 -11.13
C PRO A 174 -19.50 2.04 -10.48
N LEU A 175 -19.40 2.01 -9.14
CA LEU A 175 -18.20 2.44 -8.41
C LEU A 175 -17.02 1.53 -8.73
N LEU A 176 -17.18 0.22 -8.51
CA LEU A 176 -16.11 -0.75 -8.74
C LEU A 176 -15.69 -0.81 -10.22
N ARG A 177 -16.61 -0.53 -11.14
CA ARG A 177 -16.31 -0.48 -12.59
C ARG A 177 -15.30 0.59 -12.93
N SER A 178 -15.27 1.71 -12.20
CA SER A 178 -14.37 2.84 -12.46
C SER A 178 -12.90 2.53 -12.08
N VAL A 179 -12.62 1.44 -11.35
CA VAL A 179 -11.30 1.17 -10.77
C VAL A 179 -10.18 1.20 -11.80
N ARG A 180 -10.40 0.61 -12.98
CA ARG A 180 -9.37 0.56 -14.03
C ARG A 180 -9.07 1.97 -14.56
N GLN A 181 -10.11 2.68 -14.99
CA GLN A 181 -9.96 4.04 -15.52
C GLN A 181 -9.29 4.96 -14.48
N ASN A 182 -9.76 4.92 -13.23
CA ASN A 182 -9.16 5.75 -12.18
C ASN A 182 -7.69 5.39 -11.93
N THR A 183 -7.32 4.11 -11.91
CA THR A 183 -5.93 3.68 -11.73
C THR A 183 -5.05 4.17 -12.88
N GLU A 184 -5.48 4.01 -14.12
CA GLU A 184 -4.76 4.47 -15.31
C GLU A 184 -4.60 6.00 -15.33
N GLU A 185 -5.64 6.74 -14.99
CA GLU A 185 -5.62 8.22 -14.92
C GLU A 185 -4.71 8.73 -13.79
N ILE A 186 -4.77 8.11 -12.61
CA ILE A 186 -3.90 8.45 -11.47
C ILE A 186 -2.44 8.14 -11.79
N GLN A 187 -2.15 6.98 -12.38
CA GLN A 187 -0.79 6.65 -12.81
C GLN A 187 -0.28 7.66 -13.84
N ALA A 188 -1.08 8.00 -14.85
CA ALA A 188 -0.71 8.99 -15.86
C ALA A 188 -0.49 10.40 -15.28
N PHE A 189 -1.26 10.79 -14.27
CA PHE A 189 -1.09 12.04 -13.54
C PHE A 189 0.29 12.12 -12.86
N TYR A 190 0.70 11.10 -12.13
CA TYR A 190 2.02 11.07 -11.50
C TYR A 190 3.15 10.99 -12.53
N GLN A 191 2.98 10.22 -13.59
CA GLN A 191 3.92 10.18 -14.71
C GLN A 191 4.08 11.56 -15.36
N GLY A 192 2.99 12.29 -15.54
CA GLY A 192 2.98 13.67 -16.06
C GLY A 192 3.72 14.66 -15.14
N LYS A 193 3.79 14.38 -13.84
CA LYS A 193 4.64 15.12 -12.86
C LYS A 193 6.11 14.66 -12.88
N GLY A 194 6.50 13.75 -13.78
CA GLY A 194 7.86 13.25 -13.93
C GLY A 194 8.28 12.24 -12.84
N ILE A 195 7.32 11.60 -12.16
CA ILE A 195 7.60 10.50 -11.22
C ILE A 195 7.75 9.21 -12.03
N ASP A 196 8.75 8.37 -11.71
CA ASP A 196 8.87 7.04 -12.31
C ASP A 196 7.69 6.17 -11.87
N THR A 197 6.86 5.75 -12.81
CA THR A 197 5.66 4.98 -12.49
C THR A 197 5.58 3.70 -13.31
N GLY A 198 5.26 2.59 -12.64
CA GLY A 198 4.94 1.31 -13.25
C GLY A 198 3.44 1.00 -13.15
N PHE A 199 2.86 0.44 -14.22
CA PHE A 199 1.53 -0.13 -14.19
C PHE A 199 1.51 -1.52 -14.79
N GLN A 200 0.97 -2.50 -14.06
CA GLN A 200 0.83 -3.88 -14.55
C GLN A 200 -0.62 -4.33 -14.49
N LEU A 201 -1.14 -4.73 -15.64
CA LEU A 201 -2.43 -5.41 -15.73
C LEU A 201 -2.21 -6.92 -15.65
N ASN A 202 -2.77 -7.55 -14.61
CA ASN A 202 -2.62 -8.99 -14.35
C ASN A 202 -3.85 -9.77 -14.81
N PRO A 203 -3.73 -11.04 -15.19
CA PRO A 203 -4.89 -11.89 -15.42
C PRO A 203 -5.72 -12.07 -14.15
N GLY A 204 -7.07 -12.00 -14.27
CA GLY A 204 -7.98 -12.35 -13.19
C GLY A 204 -8.69 -11.16 -12.54
N ASN A 205 -9.44 -11.47 -11.47
CA ASN A 205 -10.21 -10.51 -10.69
C ASN A 205 -9.44 -10.02 -9.46
N HIS A 206 -10.11 -9.27 -8.60
CA HIS A 206 -9.56 -8.69 -7.38
C HIS A 206 -8.96 -9.71 -6.39
N TYR A 207 -9.44 -10.93 -6.39
CA TYR A 207 -9.04 -11.96 -5.41
C TYR A 207 -7.98 -12.94 -5.94
N ASN A 208 -7.61 -12.81 -7.22
CA ASN A 208 -6.65 -13.73 -7.82
C ASN A 208 -5.20 -13.24 -7.59
N HIS A 209 -4.37 -14.12 -7.05
CA HIS A 209 -2.92 -13.91 -6.96
C HIS A 209 -2.52 -12.65 -6.18
N ALA A 210 -3.23 -12.32 -5.07
CA ALA A 210 -2.96 -11.12 -4.29
C ALA A 210 -1.53 -11.12 -3.71
N VAL A 211 -1.05 -12.27 -3.22
CA VAL A 211 0.31 -12.43 -2.68
C VAL A 211 1.35 -12.17 -3.76
N GLU A 212 1.21 -12.82 -4.91
CA GLU A 212 2.15 -12.71 -6.03
C GLU A 212 2.16 -11.29 -6.64
N ARG A 213 0.99 -10.65 -6.73
CA ARG A 213 0.88 -9.26 -7.20
C ARG A 213 1.56 -8.28 -6.23
N THR A 214 1.38 -8.50 -4.92
CA THR A 214 2.03 -7.67 -3.90
C THR A 214 3.54 -7.88 -3.92
N ALA A 215 4.01 -9.12 -4.01
CA ALA A 215 5.42 -9.43 -4.15
C ALA A 215 6.03 -8.81 -5.42
N ALA A 216 5.33 -8.84 -6.55
CA ALA A 216 5.75 -8.18 -7.78
C ALA A 216 5.90 -6.66 -7.62
N GLY A 217 4.98 -6.03 -6.88
CA GLY A 217 5.09 -4.60 -6.53
C GLY A 217 6.33 -4.30 -5.69
N ILE A 218 6.62 -5.12 -4.68
CA ILE A 218 7.85 -5.03 -3.88
C ILE A 218 9.08 -5.14 -4.77
N CYS A 219 9.14 -6.17 -5.61
CA CYS A 219 10.25 -6.40 -6.53
C CYS A 219 10.46 -5.25 -7.51
N TRP A 220 9.37 -4.68 -8.03
CA TRP A 220 9.46 -3.53 -8.92
C TRP A 220 10.06 -2.31 -8.20
N LEU A 221 9.62 -2.00 -6.98
CA LEU A 221 10.18 -0.90 -6.20
C LEU A 221 11.65 -1.13 -5.82
N LEU A 222 12.07 -2.36 -5.54
CA LEU A 222 13.47 -2.71 -5.25
C LEU A 222 14.39 -2.58 -6.46
N SER A 223 13.85 -2.57 -7.66
CA SER A 223 14.62 -2.46 -8.91
C SER A 223 14.88 -1.02 -9.38
N ARG A 224 14.44 0.00 -8.61
CA ARG A 224 14.55 1.43 -8.95
C ARG A 224 15.59 2.18 -8.14
#